data_00a2f7f99d67731110c3df632d009a15
#
_entry.id   00a2f7f99d67731110c3df632d009a15
#
_cell.length_a   1.000
_cell.length_b   1.000
_cell.length_c   1.000
_cell.angle_alpha   90.00
_cell.angle_beta   90.00
_cell.angle_gamma   90.00
#
_symmetry.space_group_name_H-M   'P 1'
#
loop_
_entity.id
_entity.type
_entity.pdbx_description
1 polymer ?
#
loop_
_entity_poly.entity_id
_entity_poly.type
_entity_poly.pdbx_seq_one_letter_code
_entity_poly.pdbx_strand_id
1 'polypeptide(L)'
;YFQGHSFKSCPGFSEDTLCCNYYTLDLVENCPFECTYCILQAFLNKPLITVHANLEEILENLSHQISLRPGQLFRVGTGEHSDSLALDPYLRISPHLIRFFSNLPNAVLELKTKSDHVDHLLDLPHGGKTVIAWSLNPEIVIEQEEHKTARLEERLQAARKASDAGYKLAFHFDPMLHFPGWEKEYPRLVKRLFDSVSPERIAWISMGTLRCLPMLKPIVEDRFPSSRIFLGELYQSDDGKLRYLKNIRQQMIRLLQQELTKYAPEIPNYICMDKPAVWKNTMPFLPANHDELEARLENGFLQTETERV
;
A
#
# COMPACT_ATOMS: atom_id res chain seq x y z
N TYR A 1 -2.40 26.68 -0.81
CA TYR A 1 -3.64 26.42 -1.57
C TYR A 1 -3.31 25.54 -2.77
N PHE A 2 -3.86 24.34 -2.83
CA PHE A 2 -3.63 23.39 -3.91
C PHE A 2 -4.56 23.72 -5.09
N GLN A 3 -4.00 23.88 -6.29
CA GLN A 3 -4.74 24.18 -7.52
C GLN A 3 -4.69 23.04 -8.56
N GLY A 4 -4.10 21.89 -8.21
CA GLY A 4 -3.99 20.72 -9.09
C GLY A 4 -5.15 19.73 -8.89
N HIS A 5 -5.01 18.55 -9.51
CA HIS A 5 -5.92 17.44 -9.28
C HIS A 5 -5.45 16.59 -8.11
N SER A 6 -6.03 16.81 -6.92
CA SER A 6 -5.73 15.99 -5.72
C SER A 6 -6.24 14.56 -5.86
N PHE A 7 -7.35 14.35 -6.57
CA PHE A 7 -7.93 13.04 -6.87
C PHE A 7 -7.63 12.64 -8.31
N LYS A 8 -6.94 11.52 -8.47
CA LYS A 8 -6.49 11.01 -9.78
C LYS A 8 -6.27 9.50 -9.74
N SER A 9 -6.20 8.87 -10.91
CA SER A 9 -5.76 7.47 -11.01
C SER A 9 -4.32 7.32 -10.52
N CYS A 10 -4.01 6.15 -9.94
CA CYS A 10 -2.67 5.83 -9.47
C CYS A 10 -1.63 6.03 -10.59
N PRO A 11 -0.56 6.79 -10.35
CA PRO A 11 0.50 7.04 -11.35
C PRO A 11 1.32 5.80 -11.68
N GLY A 12 1.11 4.70 -10.95
CA GLY A 12 1.70 3.39 -11.23
C GLY A 12 1.07 2.67 -12.42
N PHE A 13 -0.02 3.19 -13.00
CA PHE A 13 -0.64 2.63 -14.18
C PHE A 13 0.33 2.62 -15.37
N SER A 14 0.39 1.48 -16.07
CA SER A 14 1.11 1.31 -17.33
C SER A 14 0.36 0.27 -18.17
N GLU A 15 0.22 0.51 -19.46
CA GLU A 15 -0.48 -0.42 -20.39
C GLU A 15 0.15 -1.81 -20.43
N ASP A 16 1.46 -1.92 -20.15
CA ASP A 16 2.19 -3.18 -20.13
C ASP A 16 2.08 -3.97 -18.80
N THR A 17 1.43 -3.41 -17.77
CA THR A 17 1.28 -4.03 -16.45
C THR A 17 -0.18 -4.24 -16.10
N LEU A 18 -0.50 -5.26 -15.32
CA LEU A 18 -1.83 -5.41 -14.73
C LEU A 18 -1.96 -4.45 -13.54
N CYS A 19 -2.92 -3.52 -13.65
CA CYS A 19 -3.19 -2.51 -12.63
C CYS A 19 -4.50 -2.80 -11.89
N CYS A 20 -4.52 -2.49 -10.61
CA CYS A 20 -5.67 -2.67 -9.74
C CYS A 20 -6.68 -1.49 -9.78
N ASN A 21 -6.57 -0.56 -10.72
CA ASN A 21 -7.42 0.63 -10.88
C ASN A 21 -7.57 1.47 -9.59
N TYR A 22 -6.48 1.62 -8.86
CA TYR A 22 -6.44 2.39 -7.61
C TYR A 22 -6.45 3.89 -7.89
N TYR A 23 -7.10 4.66 -7.02
CA TYR A 23 -7.12 6.11 -7.06
C TYR A 23 -6.33 6.69 -5.88
N THR A 24 -5.68 7.83 -6.10
CA THR A 24 -4.96 8.56 -5.06
C THR A 24 -5.66 9.88 -4.74
N LEU A 25 -5.63 10.23 -3.46
CA LEU A 25 -6.09 11.51 -2.94
C LEU A 25 -4.90 12.18 -2.22
N ASP A 26 -4.28 13.13 -2.88
CA ASP A 26 -3.08 13.80 -2.39
C ASP A 26 -3.46 15.00 -1.52
N LEU A 27 -3.31 14.86 -0.21
CA LEU A 27 -3.60 15.89 0.81
C LEU A 27 -2.35 16.37 1.53
N VAL A 28 -1.33 15.52 1.57
CA VAL A 28 -0.04 15.79 2.18
C VAL A 28 1.05 15.38 1.21
N GLU A 29 2.03 16.25 1.00
CA GLU A 29 3.22 15.97 0.20
C GLU A 29 4.44 15.89 1.11
N ASN A 30 5.33 14.95 0.83
CA ASN A 30 6.48 14.57 1.60
C ASN A 30 6.12 13.79 2.88
N CYS A 31 7.08 13.02 3.39
CA CYS A 31 6.85 12.07 4.48
C CYS A 31 7.89 12.28 5.58
N PRO A 32 7.52 12.21 6.86
CA PRO A 32 8.48 12.31 7.96
C PRO A 32 9.35 11.06 8.11
N PHE A 33 8.97 9.94 7.49
CA PHE A 33 9.77 8.71 7.47
C PHE A 33 10.93 8.83 6.47
N GLU A 34 11.99 8.08 6.73
CA GLU A 34 13.21 8.07 5.91
C GLU A 34 13.51 6.66 5.38
N CYS A 35 12.53 6.05 4.68
CA CYS A 35 12.77 4.77 4.03
C CYS A 35 13.80 4.95 2.89
N THR A 36 14.85 4.14 2.88
CA THR A 36 15.96 4.28 1.92
C THR A 36 15.49 4.12 0.47
N TYR A 37 14.53 3.26 0.22
CA TYR A 37 13.95 2.98 -1.11
C TYR A 37 12.82 3.94 -1.52
N CYS A 38 12.52 4.98 -0.72
CA CYS A 38 11.39 5.86 -0.98
C CYS A 38 11.61 6.72 -2.24
N ILE A 39 10.66 6.60 -3.18
CA ILE A 39 10.71 7.36 -4.45
C ILE A 39 10.59 8.88 -4.22
N LEU A 40 9.99 9.30 -3.11
CA LEU A 40 9.80 10.73 -2.81
C LEU A 40 11.13 11.48 -2.73
N GLN A 41 12.22 10.80 -2.36
CA GLN A 41 13.57 11.37 -2.33
C GLN A 41 14.06 11.82 -3.72
N ALA A 42 13.61 11.14 -4.77
CA ALA A 42 13.97 11.45 -6.16
C ALA A 42 12.90 12.27 -6.89
N PHE A 43 11.70 12.35 -6.35
CA PHE A 43 10.53 12.94 -7.02
C PHE A 43 10.19 14.33 -6.48
N LEU A 44 10.32 14.55 -5.16
CA LEU A 44 9.98 15.83 -4.55
C LEU A 44 11.15 16.82 -4.62
N ASN A 45 10.86 18.02 -5.10
CA ASN A 45 11.84 19.11 -5.24
C ASN A 45 11.92 20.02 -4.01
N LYS A 46 11.07 19.78 -2.99
CA LYS A 46 11.02 20.59 -1.77
C LYS A 46 11.25 19.71 -0.55
N PRO A 47 12.13 20.10 0.38
CA PRO A 47 12.41 19.33 1.59
C PRO A 47 11.34 19.49 2.67
N LEU A 48 10.29 20.29 2.43
CA LEU A 48 9.26 20.61 3.39
C LEU A 48 8.04 19.71 3.22
N ILE A 49 7.41 19.33 4.32
CA ILE A 49 6.10 18.73 4.33
C ILE A 49 5.08 19.80 3.99
N THR A 50 4.25 19.55 2.99
CA THR A 50 3.20 20.46 2.54
C THR A 50 1.83 19.83 2.83
N VAL A 51 0.95 20.58 3.47
CA VAL A 51 -0.42 20.16 3.76
C VAL A 51 -1.38 21.05 2.99
N HIS A 52 -2.31 20.45 2.26
CA HIS A 52 -3.32 21.18 1.49
C HIS A 52 -4.47 21.62 2.41
N ALA A 53 -4.62 22.93 2.63
CA ALA A 53 -5.54 23.49 3.61
C ALA A 53 -6.99 23.60 3.11
N ASN A 54 -7.25 23.42 1.82
CA ASN A 54 -8.59 23.49 1.21
C ASN A 54 -9.28 22.12 1.14
N LEU A 55 -9.32 21.42 2.29
CA LEU A 55 -9.83 20.04 2.38
C LEU A 55 -11.27 19.92 1.90
N GLU A 56 -12.16 20.84 2.32
CA GLU A 56 -13.57 20.81 1.96
C GLU A 56 -13.77 20.88 0.44
N GLU A 57 -13.09 21.80 -0.24
CA GLU A 57 -13.16 21.94 -1.69
C GLU A 57 -12.65 20.67 -2.41
N ILE A 58 -11.57 20.06 -1.90
CA ILE A 58 -11.02 18.83 -2.43
C ILE A 58 -12.03 17.68 -2.28
N LEU A 59 -12.70 17.56 -1.14
CA LEU A 59 -13.69 16.52 -0.88
C LEU A 59 -14.99 16.73 -1.69
N GLU A 60 -15.44 17.96 -1.88
CA GLU A 60 -16.55 18.28 -2.78
C GLU A 60 -16.25 17.85 -4.22
N ASN A 61 -15.08 18.19 -4.73
CA ASN A 61 -14.62 17.77 -6.06
C ASN A 61 -14.55 16.24 -6.18
N LEU A 62 -14.02 15.55 -5.16
CA LEU A 62 -13.98 14.10 -5.09
C LEU A 62 -15.38 13.51 -5.18
N SER A 63 -16.31 13.98 -4.33
CA SER A 63 -17.69 13.53 -4.30
C SER A 63 -18.39 13.70 -5.66
N HIS A 64 -18.19 14.88 -6.30
CA HIS A 64 -18.71 15.13 -7.63
C HIS A 64 -18.19 14.12 -8.66
N GLN A 65 -16.87 13.89 -8.72
CA GLN A 65 -16.28 12.95 -9.68
C GLN A 65 -16.76 11.50 -9.47
N ILE A 66 -16.91 11.07 -8.23
CA ILE A 66 -17.43 9.74 -7.88
C ILE A 66 -18.91 9.62 -8.28
N SER A 67 -19.73 10.65 -8.07
CA SER A 67 -21.15 10.66 -8.40
C SER A 67 -21.43 10.52 -9.91
N LEU A 68 -20.50 10.90 -10.76
CA LEU A 68 -20.61 10.75 -12.22
C LEU A 68 -20.51 9.27 -12.68
N ARG A 69 -20.05 8.37 -11.84
CA ARG A 69 -19.85 6.94 -12.14
C ARG A 69 -20.43 6.06 -11.03
N PRO A 70 -21.76 6.05 -10.84
CA PRO A 70 -22.40 5.38 -9.70
C PRO A 70 -22.25 3.85 -9.70
N GLY A 71 -21.97 3.25 -10.86
CA GLY A 71 -21.77 1.80 -11.01
C GLY A 71 -20.34 1.32 -10.74
N GLN A 72 -19.40 2.22 -10.43
CA GLN A 72 -18.00 1.89 -10.14
C GLN A 72 -17.73 2.04 -8.64
N LEU A 73 -17.07 1.06 -8.02
CA LEU A 73 -16.52 1.21 -6.67
C LEU A 73 -15.14 1.86 -6.75
N PHE A 74 -14.95 2.98 -6.09
CA PHE A 74 -13.67 3.68 -6.05
C PHE A 74 -12.87 3.26 -4.82
N ARG A 75 -11.69 2.67 -5.02
CA ARG A 75 -10.70 2.46 -3.96
C ARG A 75 -9.73 3.64 -3.95
N VAL A 76 -9.82 4.47 -2.92
CA VAL A 76 -9.12 5.75 -2.82
C VAL A 76 -8.16 5.74 -1.66
N GLY A 77 -6.89 6.01 -1.89
CA GLY A 77 -5.89 6.08 -0.84
C GLY A 77 -5.13 7.40 -0.77
N THR A 78 -4.63 7.71 0.42
CA THR A 78 -3.89 8.94 0.71
C THR A 78 -2.37 8.73 0.82
N GLY A 79 -1.89 7.50 0.61
CA GLY A 79 -0.50 7.09 0.85
C GLY A 79 0.47 7.21 -0.33
N GLU A 80 0.18 8.02 -1.35
CA GLU A 80 1.06 8.14 -2.53
C GLU A 80 2.23 9.11 -2.29
N HIS A 81 1.93 10.34 -1.88
CA HIS A 81 2.92 11.40 -1.68
C HIS A 81 3.32 11.58 -0.21
N SER A 82 2.73 10.82 0.70
CA SER A 82 3.06 10.78 2.12
C SER A 82 2.60 9.44 2.73
N ASP A 83 3.01 9.16 3.95
CA ASP A 83 2.37 8.12 4.75
C ASP A 83 1.04 8.66 5.30
N SER A 84 -0.03 7.87 5.22
CA SER A 84 -1.38 8.33 5.57
C SER A 84 -1.55 8.69 7.05
N LEU A 85 -0.83 8.03 7.96
CA LEU A 85 -1.03 8.18 9.40
C LEU A 85 0.18 8.72 10.16
N ALA A 86 1.35 8.85 9.52
CA ALA A 86 2.56 9.28 10.20
C ALA A 86 2.41 10.64 10.92
N LEU A 87 1.71 11.59 10.31
CA LEU A 87 1.44 12.92 10.85
C LEU A 87 0.03 13.10 11.37
N ASP A 88 -0.83 12.10 11.23
CA ASP A 88 -2.26 12.22 11.54
C ASP A 88 -2.58 12.51 13.01
N PRO A 89 -1.79 12.09 14.02
CA PRO A 89 -1.96 12.54 15.41
C PRO A 89 -1.97 14.07 15.58
N TYR A 90 -1.28 14.78 14.69
CA TYR A 90 -1.19 16.23 14.67
C TYR A 90 -2.17 16.88 13.70
N LEU A 91 -2.27 16.36 12.48
CA LEU A 91 -3.06 16.93 11.40
C LEU A 91 -4.54 16.60 11.50
N ARG A 92 -4.90 15.45 12.07
CA ARG A 92 -6.29 14.99 12.24
C ARG A 92 -7.10 14.97 10.94
N ILE A 93 -6.46 14.69 9.81
CA ILE A 93 -7.11 14.62 8.50
C ILE A 93 -7.91 13.32 8.38
N SER A 94 -7.35 12.18 8.82
CA SER A 94 -7.99 10.87 8.67
C SER A 94 -9.35 10.78 9.36
N PRO A 95 -9.62 11.35 10.56
CA PRO A 95 -10.95 11.38 11.13
C PRO A 95 -12.00 12.09 10.26
N HIS A 96 -11.63 13.14 9.54
CA HIS A 96 -12.52 13.82 8.59
C HIS A 96 -12.80 12.94 7.37
N LEU A 97 -11.77 12.31 6.82
CA LEU A 97 -11.89 11.40 5.68
C LEU A 97 -12.76 10.19 6.01
N ILE A 98 -12.55 9.55 7.16
CA ILE A 98 -13.33 8.39 7.61
C ILE A 98 -14.82 8.73 7.65
N ARG A 99 -15.20 9.85 8.28
CA ARG A 99 -16.60 10.30 8.32
C ARG A 99 -17.14 10.66 6.95
N PHE A 100 -16.34 11.28 6.09
CA PHE A 100 -16.75 11.63 4.73
C PHE A 100 -17.02 10.36 3.91
N PHE A 101 -16.08 9.43 3.88
CA PHE A 101 -16.21 8.19 3.11
C PHE A 101 -17.30 7.26 3.64
N SER A 102 -17.63 7.30 4.95
CA SER A 102 -18.73 6.51 5.51
C SER A 102 -20.09 6.86 4.89
N ASN A 103 -20.24 8.05 4.30
CA ASN A 103 -21.45 8.51 3.63
C ASN A 103 -21.42 8.32 2.10
N LEU A 104 -20.30 7.86 1.52
CA LEU A 104 -20.21 7.62 0.08
C LEU A 104 -20.65 6.19 -0.26
N PRO A 105 -21.65 6.01 -1.15
CA PRO A 105 -22.18 4.68 -1.45
C PRO A 105 -21.16 3.81 -2.20
N ASN A 106 -20.36 4.40 -3.08
CA ASN A 106 -19.51 3.69 -4.02
C ASN A 106 -18.03 4.09 -3.92
N ALA A 107 -17.55 4.36 -2.70
CA ALA A 107 -16.14 4.62 -2.45
C ALA A 107 -15.65 3.96 -1.16
N VAL A 108 -14.40 3.56 -1.17
CA VAL A 108 -13.67 2.97 -0.03
C VAL A 108 -12.39 3.75 0.17
N LEU A 109 -12.16 4.19 1.39
CA LEU A 109 -10.92 4.85 1.80
C LEU A 109 -9.88 3.81 2.19
N GLU A 110 -8.66 3.93 1.69
CA GLU A 110 -7.49 3.19 2.18
C GLU A 110 -6.50 4.16 2.84
N LEU A 111 -6.20 3.92 4.12
CA LEU A 111 -5.17 4.63 4.88
C LEU A 111 -3.94 3.72 5.00
N LYS A 112 -2.97 3.89 4.09
CA LYS A 112 -1.76 3.07 4.05
C LYS A 112 -0.63 3.69 4.86
N THR A 113 -0.04 2.91 5.79
CA THR A 113 0.94 3.43 6.74
C THR A 113 2.07 2.46 7.06
N LYS A 114 3.15 2.99 7.60
CA LYS A 114 4.23 2.30 8.32
C LYS A 114 4.31 2.76 9.79
N SER A 115 3.27 3.44 10.28
CA SER A 115 3.16 3.85 11.69
C SER A 115 2.28 2.90 12.50
N ASP A 116 2.22 3.13 13.78
CA ASP A 116 1.28 2.51 14.73
C ASP A 116 0.17 3.48 15.20
N HIS A 117 0.07 4.64 14.56
CA HIS A 117 -0.81 5.74 14.96
C HIS A 117 -2.28 5.47 14.57
N VAL A 118 -2.96 4.57 15.28
CA VAL A 118 -4.37 4.24 15.03
C VAL A 118 -5.31 4.58 16.18
N ASP A 119 -4.81 4.80 17.39
CA ASP A 119 -5.62 4.89 18.60
C ASP A 119 -6.72 5.98 18.53
N HIS A 120 -6.46 7.07 17.80
CA HIS A 120 -7.42 8.16 17.60
C HIS A 120 -8.49 7.87 16.53
N LEU A 121 -8.43 6.71 15.88
CA LEU A 121 -9.37 6.28 14.83
C LEU A 121 -10.35 5.21 15.32
N LEU A 122 -10.03 4.51 16.44
CA LEU A 122 -10.69 3.26 16.83
C LEU A 122 -12.20 3.42 17.12
N ASP A 123 -12.61 4.57 17.64
CA ASP A 123 -14.01 4.86 18.01
C ASP A 123 -14.79 5.62 16.92
N LEU A 124 -14.22 5.76 15.70
CA LEU A 124 -14.88 6.55 14.65
C LEU A 124 -15.95 5.73 13.91
N PRO A 125 -17.06 6.39 13.50
CA PRO A 125 -18.11 5.74 12.71
C PRO A 125 -17.66 5.57 11.26
N HIS A 126 -16.89 4.53 10.97
CA HIS A 126 -16.31 4.28 9.64
C HIS A 126 -17.28 3.60 8.65
N GLY A 127 -18.43 3.06 9.13
CA GLY A 127 -19.46 2.45 8.28
C GLY A 127 -18.97 1.29 7.38
N GLY A 128 -17.88 0.62 7.74
CA GLY A 128 -17.25 -0.39 6.90
C GLY A 128 -16.52 0.16 5.66
N LYS A 129 -16.51 1.48 5.43
CA LYS A 129 -15.97 2.13 4.21
C LYS A 129 -14.50 2.53 4.31
N THR A 130 -13.82 2.14 5.37
CA THR A 130 -12.39 2.43 5.55
C THR A 130 -11.61 1.13 5.73
N VAL A 131 -10.52 1.02 4.99
CA VAL A 131 -9.49 -0.01 5.12
C VAL A 131 -8.25 0.65 5.70
N ILE A 132 -7.74 0.16 6.83
CA ILE A 132 -6.44 0.57 7.33
C ILE A 132 -5.40 -0.44 6.82
N ALA A 133 -4.37 0.07 6.17
CA ALA A 133 -3.42 -0.77 5.45
C ALA A 133 -2.00 -0.58 5.97
N TRP A 134 -1.26 -1.66 6.16
CA TRP A 134 0.14 -1.60 6.55
C TRP A 134 1.07 -2.10 5.45
N SER A 135 2.12 -1.30 5.18
CA SER A 135 3.28 -1.83 4.47
C SER A 135 4.08 -2.70 5.44
N LEU A 136 4.39 -3.93 5.03
CA LEU A 136 5.12 -4.89 5.83
C LEU A 136 6.40 -5.35 5.16
N ASN A 137 7.46 -5.42 5.94
CA ASN A 137 8.73 -6.03 5.60
C ASN A 137 9.25 -6.85 6.78
N PRO A 138 10.17 -7.81 6.58
CA PRO A 138 10.87 -8.47 7.67
C PRO A 138 11.56 -7.47 8.61
N GLU A 139 11.64 -7.82 9.89
CA GLU A 139 12.17 -6.93 10.93
C GLU A 139 13.56 -6.37 10.60
N ILE A 140 14.44 -7.21 10.04
CA ILE A 140 15.76 -6.79 9.59
C ILE A 140 15.71 -5.71 8.49
N VAL A 141 14.71 -5.77 7.61
CA VAL A 141 14.50 -4.75 6.56
C VAL A 141 13.98 -3.46 7.19
N ILE A 142 13.03 -3.56 8.13
CA ILE A 142 12.49 -2.39 8.83
C ILE A 142 13.62 -1.66 9.58
N GLU A 143 14.45 -2.38 10.29
CA GLU A 143 15.57 -1.81 11.06
C GLU A 143 16.63 -1.16 10.17
N GLN A 144 16.94 -1.76 9.02
CA GLN A 144 18.02 -1.30 8.16
C GLN A 144 17.60 -0.27 7.11
N GLU A 145 16.35 -0.31 6.64
CA GLU A 145 15.94 0.42 5.45
C GLU A 145 14.67 1.28 5.65
N GLU A 146 13.94 1.15 6.78
CA GLU A 146 12.72 1.92 7.04
C GLU A 146 12.87 2.83 8.28
N HIS A 147 13.77 3.81 8.19
CA HIS A 147 14.08 4.68 9.32
C HIS A 147 12.89 5.54 9.75
N LYS A 148 12.76 5.77 11.05
CA LYS A 148 11.72 6.57 11.72
C LYS A 148 10.31 5.99 11.60
N THR A 149 10.15 4.76 11.12
CA THR A 149 8.86 4.06 11.07
C THR A 149 8.63 3.24 12.34
N ALA A 150 7.40 2.77 12.55
CA ALA A 150 7.10 1.82 13.61
C ALA A 150 7.78 0.47 13.33
N ARG A 151 8.15 -0.25 14.40
CA ARG A 151 8.68 -1.62 14.33
C ARG A 151 7.61 -2.58 13.84
N LEU A 152 8.01 -3.76 13.37
CA LEU A 152 7.06 -4.77 12.90
C LEU A 152 6.00 -5.11 13.94
N GLU A 153 6.42 -5.35 15.19
CA GLU A 153 5.51 -5.68 16.28
C GLU A 153 4.49 -4.57 16.55
N GLU A 154 4.92 -3.31 16.53
CA GLU A 154 4.06 -2.14 16.73
C GLU A 154 3.01 -2.03 15.60
N ARG A 155 3.41 -2.27 14.34
CA ARG A 155 2.47 -2.31 13.19
C ARG A 155 1.44 -3.44 13.34
N LEU A 156 1.87 -4.64 13.75
CA LEU A 156 0.96 -5.77 13.94
C LEU A 156 -0.01 -5.56 15.10
N GLN A 157 0.46 -4.96 16.20
CA GLN A 157 -0.41 -4.58 17.32
C GLN A 157 -1.43 -3.50 16.92
N ALA A 158 -1.00 -2.49 16.16
CA ALA A 158 -1.89 -1.48 15.61
C ALA A 158 -2.93 -2.08 14.65
N ALA A 159 -2.52 -3.02 13.80
CA ALA A 159 -3.43 -3.76 12.93
C ALA A 159 -4.46 -4.57 13.72
N ARG A 160 -4.05 -5.22 14.81
CA ARG A 160 -4.96 -5.93 15.70
C ARG A 160 -5.98 -4.99 16.34
N LYS A 161 -5.53 -3.85 16.90
CA LYS A 161 -6.44 -2.83 17.47
C LYS A 161 -7.47 -2.35 16.45
N ALA A 162 -7.04 -2.06 15.22
CA ALA A 162 -7.94 -1.64 14.15
C ALA A 162 -8.92 -2.75 13.76
N SER A 163 -8.47 -4.01 13.70
CA SER A 163 -9.32 -5.18 13.50
C SER A 163 -10.40 -5.31 14.57
N ASP A 164 -10.00 -5.20 15.85
CA ASP A 164 -10.91 -5.29 17.01
C ASP A 164 -11.93 -4.13 17.00
N ALA A 165 -11.56 -2.94 16.51
CA ALA A 165 -12.43 -1.81 16.30
C ALA A 165 -13.36 -1.95 15.08
N GLY A 166 -13.26 -3.05 14.34
CA GLY A 166 -14.15 -3.37 13.22
C GLY A 166 -13.70 -2.88 11.85
N TYR A 167 -12.52 -2.26 11.74
CA TYR A 167 -11.96 -1.90 10.45
C TYR A 167 -11.62 -3.13 9.62
N LYS A 168 -11.74 -2.99 8.30
CA LYS A 168 -11.12 -3.89 7.33
C LYS A 168 -9.66 -3.52 7.21
N LEU A 169 -8.83 -4.53 6.93
CA LEU A 169 -7.40 -4.36 6.84
C LEU A 169 -6.89 -4.71 5.45
N ALA A 170 -5.73 -4.15 5.09
CA ALA A 170 -4.97 -4.60 3.95
C ALA A 170 -3.47 -4.61 4.28
N PHE A 171 -2.73 -5.43 3.56
CA PHE A 171 -1.29 -5.53 3.77
C PHE A 171 -0.53 -5.42 2.45
N HIS A 172 0.54 -4.65 2.47
CA HIS A 172 1.37 -4.37 1.30
C HIS A 172 2.79 -4.87 1.54
N PHE A 173 3.15 -5.98 0.93
CA PHE A 173 4.53 -6.44 0.82
C PHE A 173 5.16 -5.74 -0.39
N ASP A 174 5.31 -4.42 -0.29
CA ASP A 174 5.73 -3.57 -1.39
C ASP A 174 6.51 -2.33 -0.88
N PRO A 175 7.83 -2.27 -1.16
CA PRO A 175 8.60 -3.25 -1.91
C PRO A 175 9.11 -4.42 -1.06
N MET A 176 9.08 -5.62 -1.61
CA MET A 176 9.89 -6.72 -1.11
C MET A 176 11.35 -6.50 -1.49
N LEU A 177 12.27 -6.71 -0.54
CA LEU A 177 13.70 -6.60 -0.76
C LEU A 177 14.37 -7.96 -0.82
N HIS A 178 15.31 -8.12 -1.75
CA HIS A 178 16.14 -9.30 -1.89
C HIS A 178 17.43 -9.12 -1.08
N PHE A 179 17.65 -9.95 -0.07
CA PHE A 179 18.80 -9.90 0.83
C PHE A 179 19.16 -11.33 1.30
N PRO A 180 20.36 -11.60 1.81
CA PRO A 180 20.70 -12.94 2.30
C PRO A 180 19.75 -13.42 3.40
N GLY A 181 19.06 -14.54 3.18
CA GLY A 181 18.09 -15.14 4.11
C GLY A 181 16.64 -14.69 3.92
N TRP A 182 16.33 -13.89 2.90
CA TRP A 182 14.96 -13.46 2.59
C TRP A 182 13.97 -14.64 2.48
N GLU A 183 14.41 -15.81 2.03
CA GLU A 183 13.59 -17.02 1.89
C GLU A 183 13.06 -17.54 3.23
N LYS A 184 13.70 -17.19 4.32
CA LYS A 184 13.26 -17.55 5.68
C LYS A 184 12.49 -16.41 6.35
N GLU A 185 12.88 -15.18 6.08
CA GLU A 185 12.34 -14.02 6.78
C GLU A 185 10.93 -13.63 6.29
N TYR A 186 10.63 -13.73 4.98
CA TYR A 186 9.26 -13.49 4.49
C TYR A 186 8.24 -14.53 4.99
N PRO A 187 8.52 -15.86 5.01
CA PRO A 187 7.66 -16.83 5.66
C PRO A 187 7.41 -16.56 7.15
N ARG A 188 8.44 -16.14 7.89
CA ARG A 188 8.29 -15.75 9.30
C ARG A 188 7.38 -14.54 9.46
N LEU A 189 7.52 -13.55 8.59
CA LEU A 189 6.66 -12.36 8.58
C LEU A 189 5.20 -12.74 8.33
N VAL A 190 4.92 -13.59 7.32
CA VAL A 190 3.58 -14.07 7.02
C VAL A 190 2.97 -14.81 8.21
N LYS A 191 3.74 -15.70 8.85
CA LYS A 191 3.29 -16.37 10.06
C LYS A 191 2.91 -15.38 11.16
N ARG A 192 3.78 -14.39 11.47
CA ARG A 192 3.50 -13.36 12.48
C ARG A 192 2.26 -12.53 12.16
N LEU A 193 2.03 -12.22 10.88
CA LEU A 193 0.83 -11.52 10.44
C LEU A 193 -0.42 -12.31 10.83
N PHE A 194 -0.51 -13.59 10.46
CA PHE A 194 -1.70 -14.42 10.74
C PHE A 194 -1.80 -14.89 12.20
N ASP A 195 -0.71 -14.88 12.96
CA ASP A 195 -0.76 -15.01 14.43
C ASP A 195 -1.39 -13.75 15.10
N SER A 196 -1.37 -12.60 14.42
CA SER A 196 -1.81 -11.32 14.98
C SER A 196 -3.20 -10.88 14.51
N VAL A 197 -3.59 -11.23 13.29
CA VAL A 197 -4.83 -10.75 12.64
C VAL A 197 -5.57 -11.91 11.99
N SER A 198 -6.90 -11.94 12.18
CA SER A 198 -7.77 -12.92 11.55
C SER A 198 -7.91 -12.68 10.05
N PRO A 199 -7.84 -13.73 9.20
CA PRO A 199 -7.98 -13.62 7.74
C PRO A 199 -9.26 -12.93 7.28
N GLU A 200 -10.38 -13.12 7.98
CA GLU A 200 -11.70 -12.57 7.64
C GLU A 200 -11.74 -11.03 7.70
N ARG A 201 -10.76 -10.42 8.35
CA ARG A 201 -10.63 -8.96 8.43
C ARG A 201 -9.82 -8.37 7.28
N ILE A 202 -9.17 -9.21 6.48
CA ILE A 202 -8.25 -8.75 5.44
C ILE A 202 -9.00 -8.66 4.11
N ALA A 203 -9.12 -7.44 3.59
CA ALA A 203 -9.78 -7.15 2.32
C ALA A 203 -8.91 -7.53 1.11
N TRP A 204 -7.61 -7.25 1.16
CA TRP A 204 -6.63 -7.61 0.11
C TRP A 204 -5.19 -7.60 0.62
N ILE A 205 -4.33 -8.27 -0.14
CA ILE A 205 -2.88 -8.22 0.05
C ILE A 205 -2.22 -7.87 -1.28
N SER A 206 -1.32 -6.87 -1.29
CA SER A 206 -0.50 -6.58 -2.46
C SER A 206 0.94 -7.06 -2.27
N MET A 207 1.56 -7.43 -3.38
CA MET A 207 2.96 -7.85 -3.45
C MET A 207 3.67 -7.05 -4.55
N GLY A 208 4.90 -6.66 -4.28
CA GLY A 208 5.74 -6.00 -5.28
C GLY A 208 7.19 -6.04 -4.86
N THR A 209 8.09 -6.31 -5.79
CA THR A 209 9.53 -6.27 -5.51
C THR A 209 10.09 -4.88 -5.74
N LEU A 210 11.28 -4.59 -5.23
CA LEU A 210 11.94 -3.29 -5.39
C LEU A 210 11.93 -2.85 -6.85
N ARG A 211 11.45 -1.62 -7.05
CA ARG A 211 11.48 -0.87 -8.30
C ARG A 211 11.68 0.60 -8.02
N CYS A 212 12.61 1.23 -8.69
CA CYS A 212 12.92 2.63 -8.45
C CYS A 212 13.49 3.32 -9.70
N LEU A 213 13.44 4.63 -9.70
CA LEU A 213 14.14 5.42 -10.72
C LEU A 213 15.65 5.29 -10.55
N PRO A 214 16.45 5.23 -11.65
CA PRO A 214 17.91 5.15 -11.56
C PRO A 214 18.53 6.26 -10.71
N MET A 215 17.95 7.46 -10.73
CA MET A 215 18.42 8.62 -9.96
C MET A 215 18.29 8.43 -8.44
N LEU A 216 17.52 7.47 -7.97
CA LEU A 216 17.42 7.19 -6.52
C LEU A 216 18.72 6.59 -5.98
N LYS A 217 19.44 5.81 -6.79
CA LYS A 217 20.65 5.12 -6.35
C LYS A 217 21.71 6.07 -5.77
N PRO A 218 22.20 7.11 -6.50
CA PRO A 218 23.18 8.04 -5.93
C PRO A 218 22.66 8.81 -4.71
N ILE A 219 21.36 9.10 -4.64
CA ILE A 219 20.74 9.76 -3.48
C ILE A 219 20.86 8.87 -2.24
N VAL A 220 20.57 7.59 -2.38
CA VAL A 220 20.65 6.63 -1.27
C VAL A 220 22.08 6.37 -0.85
N GLU A 221 23.01 6.22 -1.79
CA GLU A 221 24.44 6.04 -1.52
C GLU A 221 25.04 7.23 -0.72
N ASP A 222 24.56 8.44 -0.99
CA ASP A 222 24.97 9.65 -0.27
C ASP A 222 24.30 9.76 1.11
N ARG A 223 22.98 9.60 1.17
CA ARG A 223 22.21 9.81 2.41
C ARG A 223 22.29 8.64 3.39
N PHE A 224 22.41 7.41 2.88
CA PHE A 224 22.35 6.18 3.65
C PHE A 224 23.49 5.22 3.26
N PRO A 225 24.74 5.55 3.57
CA PRO A 225 25.92 4.78 3.11
C PRO A 225 25.95 3.33 3.65
N SER A 226 25.16 3.02 4.69
CA SER A 226 24.98 1.66 5.21
C SER A 226 23.89 0.85 4.52
N SER A 227 23.07 1.46 3.69
CA SER A 227 21.99 0.77 2.96
C SER A 227 22.55 -0.27 1.98
N ARG A 228 21.86 -1.39 1.89
CA ARG A 228 22.25 -2.50 1.03
C ARG A 228 21.30 -2.75 -0.15
N ILE A 229 20.30 -1.89 -0.34
CA ILE A 229 19.27 -2.12 -1.35
C ILE A 229 19.81 -2.14 -2.79
N PHE A 230 20.95 -1.49 -3.04
CA PHE A 230 21.59 -1.40 -4.36
C PHE A 230 22.84 -2.28 -4.53
N LEU A 231 23.14 -3.15 -3.57
CA LEU A 231 24.30 -4.07 -3.67
C LEU A 231 24.01 -5.29 -4.58
N GLY A 232 22.76 -5.59 -4.85
CA GLY A 232 22.36 -6.67 -5.75
C GLY A 232 22.32 -6.24 -7.22
N GLU A 233 22.21 -7.23 -8.11
CA GLU A 233 22.03 -6.96 -9.53
C GLU A 233 20.66 -6.38 -9.82
N LEU A 234 20.63 -5.21 -10.40
CA LEU A 234 19.44 -4.54 -10.91
C LEU A 234 19.61 -4.25 -12.40
N TYR A 235 18.55 -4.36 -13.14
CA TYR A 235 18.51 -3.95 -14.54
C TYR A 235 17.47 -2.86 -14.78
N GLN A 236 17.70 -2.03 -15.74
CA GLN A 236 16.73 -1.02 -16.16
C GLN A 236 15.72 -1.66 -17.11
N SER A 237 14.46 -1.69 -16.73
CA SER A 237 13.37 -2.24 -17.53
C SER A 237 12.82 -1.20 -18.51
N ASP A 238 11.93 -1.62 -19.43
CA ASP A 238 11.39 -0.79 -20.51
C ASP A 238 10.66 0.48 -20.01
N ASP A 239 10.11 0.43 -18.77
CA ASP A 239 9.51 1.59 -18.10
C ASP A 239 10.55 2.53 -17.44
N GLY A 240 11.83 2.33 -17.72
CA GLY A 240 12.93 3.13 -17.22
C GLY A 240 13.32 2.88 -15.76
N LYS A 241 12.60 2.02 -15.02
CA LYS A 241 12.87 1.73 -13.61
C LYS A 241 13.90 0.62 -13.44
N LEU A 242 14.73 0.73 -12.42
CA LEU A 242 15.60 -0.37 -11.95
C LEU A 242 14.75 -1.42 -11.24
N ARG A 243 15.00 -2.68 -11.52
CA ARG A 243 14.32 -3.85 -10.94
C ARG A 243 15.29 -5.01 -10.74
N TYR A 244 14.96 -5.93 -9.84
CA TYR A 244 15.63 -7.23 -9.81
C TYR A 244 15.38 -8.00 -11.11
N LEU A 245 16.30 -8.89 -11.46
CA LEU A 245 16.12 -9.82 -12.58
C LEU A 245 14.80 -10.59 -12.48
N LYS A 246 14.19 -10.89 -13.60
CA LYS A 246 12.85 -11.53 -13.66
C LYS A 246 12.76 -12.81 -12.82
N ASN A 247 13.78 -13.67 -12.88
CA ASN A 247 13.81 -14.91 -12.11
C ASN A 247 13.80 -14.66 -10.60
N ILE A 248 14.55 -13.67 -10.11
CA ILE A 248 14.56 -13.28 -8.69
C ILE A 248 13.17 -12.79 -8.28
N ARG A 249 12.56 -11.90 -9.04
CA ARG A 249 11.21 -11.41 -8.77
C ARG A 249 10.18 -12.54 -8.71
N GLN A 250 10.25 -13.48 -9.66
CA GLN A 250 9.37 -14.64 -9.68
C GLN A 250 9.59 -15.58 -8.49
N GLN A 251 10.82 -15.79 -8.05
CA GLN A 251 11.11 -16.59 -6.85
C GLN A 251 10.51 -15.93 -5.60
N MET A 252 10.74 -14.63 -5.42
CA MET A 252 10.23 -13.88 -4.25
C MET A 252 8.71 -13.88 -4.19
N ILE A 253 8.05 -13.55 -5.30
CA ILE A 253 6.58 -13.50 -5.36
C ILE A 253 5.99 -14.89 -5.17
N ARG A 254 6.55 -15.92 -5.80
CA ARG A 254 6.08 -17.31 -5.64
C ARG A 254 6.18 -17.78 -4.20
N LEU A 255 7.31 -17.52 -3.53
CA LEU A 255 7.48 -17.89 -2.13
C LEU A 255 6.42 -17.21 -1.26
N LEU A 256 6.25 -15.89 -1.39
CA LEU A 256 5.27 -15.16 -0.60
C LEU A 256 3.84 -15.64 -0.89
N GLN A 257 3.48 -15.87 -2.16
CA GLN A 257 2.17 -16.39 -2.56
C GLN A 257 1.90 -17.77 -1.94
N GLN A 258 2.89 -18.66 -1.97
CA GLN A 258 2.77 -19.98 -1.37
C GLN A 258 2.56 -19.90 0.16
N GLU A 259 3.27 -19.01 0.83
CA GLU A 259 3.10 -18.82 2.26
C GLU A 259 1.72 -18.21 2.61
N LEU A 260 1.28 -17.20 1.87
CA LEU A 260 -0.06 -16.60 2.08
C LEU A 260 -1.17 -17.63 1.87
N THR A 261 -1.07 -18.48 0.85
CA THR A 261 -2.07 -19.52 0.55
C THR A 261 -2.22 -20.56 1.67
N LYS A 262 -1.17 -20.83 2.45
CA LYS A 262 -1.25 -21.77 3.60
C LYS A 262 -2.20 -21.27 4.70
N TYR A 263 -2.29 -19.96 4.89
CA TYR A 263 -3.07 -19.35 5.96
C TYR A 263 -4.43 -18.85 5.49
N ALA A 264 -4.50 -18.33 4.27
CA ALA A 264 -5.68 -17.62 3.79
C ALA A 264 -5.79 -17.69 2.26
N PRO A 265 -6.16 -18.84 1.67
CA PRO A 265 -6.26 -19.02 0.23
C PRO A 265 -7.33 -18.13 -0.42
N GLU A 266 -8.34 -17.72 0.37
CA GLU A 266 -9.48 -16.93 -0.13
C GLU A 266 -9.22 -15.42 -0.18
N ILE A 267 -8.17 -14.92 0.52
CA ILE A 267 -7.88 -13.48 0.50
C ILE A 267 -7.43 -13.06 -0.90
N PRO A 268 -8.08 -12.07 -1.53
CA PRO A 268 -7.61 -11.51 -2.77
C PRO A 268 -6.20 -10.95 -2.62
N ASN A 269 -5.29 -11.47 -3.43
CA ASN A 269 -3.92 -10.98 -3.47
C ASN A 269 -3.51 -10.66 -4.91
N TYR A 270 -2.63 -9.69 -5.08
CA TYR A 270 -2.23 -9.21 -6.39
C TYR A 270 -0.78 -8.71 -6.43
N ILE A 271 -0.22 -8.68 -7.63
CA ILE A 271 1.11 -8.11 -7.86
C ILE A 271 0.96 -6.67 -8.33
N CYS A 272 1.60 -5.74 -7.64
CA CYS A 272 1.62 -4.34 -8.01
C CYS A 272 2.72 -4.07 -9.06
N MET A 273 2.33 -3.43 -10.18
CA MET A 273 3.24 -2.90 -11.20
C MET A 273 4.19 -3.93 -11.80
N ASP A 274 3.73 -5.14 -12.11
CA ASP A 274 4.54 -6.12 -12.84
C ASP A 274 3.81 -6.66 -14.08
N LYS A 275 4.60 -7.16 -15.04
CA LYS A 275 4.09 -7.63 -16.34
C LYS A 275 3.33 -8.95 -16.22
N PRO A 276 2.36 -9.24 -17.11
CA PRO A 276 1.61 -10.49 -17.13
C PRO A 276 2.49 -11.75 -17.11
N ALA A 277 3.68 -11.68 -17.70
CA ALA A 277 4.64 -12.77 -17.72
C ALA A 277 5.21 -13.16 -16.33
N VAL A 278 5.16 -12.24 -15.35
CA VAL A 278 5.49 -12.57 -13.95
C VAL A 278 4.29 -13.20 -13.28
N TRP A 279 3.10 -12.64 -13.44
CA TRP A 279 1.85 -13.19 -12.92
C TRP A 279 1.64 -14.65 -13.31
N LYS A 280 1.72 -14.96 -14.61
CA LYS A 280 1.51 -16.31 -15.15
C LYS A 280 2.34 -17.39 -14.45
N ASN A 281 3.52 -17.05 -13.98
CA ASN A 281 4.46 -18.01 -13.40
C ASN A 281 4.49 -18.01 -11.86
N THR A 282 3.74 -17.12 -11.21
CA THR A 282 3.84 -16.91 -9.76
C THR A 282 2.49 -16.93 -9.05
N MET A 283 1.42 -16.54 -9.74
CA MET A 283 0.09 -16.46 -9.15
C MET A 283 -0.79 -17.63 -9.59
N PRO A 284 -1.76 -18.05 -8.77
CA PRO A 284 -2.71 -19.11 -9.12
C PRO A 284 -3.70 -18.68 -10.23
N PHE A 285 -3.78 -17.38 -10.53
CA PHE A 285 -4.62 -16.82 -11.57
C PHE A 285 -3.89 -15.70 -12.31
N LEU A 286 -4.30 -15.44 -13.53
CA LEU A 286 -3.85 -14.33 -14.37
C LEU A 286 -5.09 -13.56 -14.80
N PRO A 287 -5.31 -12.31 -14.30
CA PRO A 287 -6.42 -11.49 -14.77
C PRO A 287 -6.30 -11.21 -16.27
N ALA A 288 -7.41 -11.27 -17.00
CA ALA A 288 -7.43 -10.98 -18.43
C ALA A 288 -7.18 -9.48 -18.71
N ASN A 289 -7.60 -8.61 -17.79
CA ASN A 289 -7.45 -7.17 -17.86
C ASN A 289 -7.50 -6.51 -16.46
N HIS A 290 -7.42 -5.19 -16.41
CA HIS A 290 -7.50 -4.40 -15.18
C HIS A 290 -8.84 -4.54 -14.47
N ASP A 291 -9.95 -4.59 -15.21
CA ASP A 291 -11.30 -4.63 -14.65
C ASP A 291 -11.59 -5.97 -13.94
N GLU A 292 -11.06 -7.07 -14.46
CA GLU A 292 -11.17 -8.38 -13.77
C GLU A 292 -10.40 -8.38 -12.45
N LEU A 293 -9.21 -7.76 -12.41
CA LEU A 293 -8.47 -7.62 -11.17
C LEU A 293 -9.21 -6.72 -10.17
N GLU A 294 -9.73 -5.58 -10.63
CA GLU A 294 -10.54 -4.66 -9.83
C GLU A 294 -11.74 -5.37 -9.23
N ALA A 295 -12.54 -6.05 -10.05
CA ALA A 295 -13.73 -6.80 -9.60
C ALA A 295 -13.40 -7.87 -8.55
N ARG A 296 -12.24 -8.54 -8.68
CA ARG A 296 -11.78 -9.51 -7.69
C ARG A 296 -11.48 -8.86 -6.33
N LEU A 297 -10.84 -7.69 -6.33
CA LEU A 297 -10.53 -6.94 -5.11
C LEU A 297 -11.80 -6.34 -4.47
N GLU A 298 -12.74 -5.87 -5.29
CA GLU A 298 -14.05 -5.41 -4.83
C GLU A 298 -14.84 -6.54 -4.15
N ASN A 299 -14.90 -7.71 -4.77
CA ASN A 299 -15.56 -8.88 -4.21
C ASN A 299 -14.96 -9.27 -2.86
N GLY A 300 -13.64 -9.27 -2.71
CA GLY A 300 -12.97 -9.52 -1.43
C GLY A 300 -13.33 -8.49 -0.36
N PHE A 301 -13.46 -7.23 -0.75
CA PHE A 301 -13.92 -6.18 0.15
C PHE A 301 -15.38 -6.39 0.58
N LEU A 302 -16.29 -6.75 -0.34
CA LEU A 302 -17.72 -6.93 -0.08
C LEU A 302 -17.99 -8.21 0.74
N GLN A 303 -17.29 -9.30 0.49
CA GLN A 303 -17.46 -10.57 1.23
C GLN A 303 -17.19 -10.41 2.73
N THR A 304 -16.23 -9.57 3.10
CA THR A 304 -16.00 -9.24 4.51
C THR A 304 -17.17 -8.46 5.17
N GLU A 305 -18.18 -8.03 4.41
CA GLU A 305 -19.41 -7.38 4.92
C GLU A 305 -20.55 -8.38 5.22
N THR A 306 -20.62 -9.48 4.49
CA THR A 306 -21.80 -10.36 4.48
C THR A 306 -21.88 -11.29 5.69
N GLU A 307 -20.80 -11.49 6.44
CA GLU A 307 -20.77 -12.36 7.64
C GLU A 307 -21.24 -11.67 8.93
N ARG A 308 -21.88 -10.50 8.85
CA ARG A 308 -22.36 -9.71 9.99
C ARG A 308 -23.90 -9.61 10.11
N VAL A 309 -24.67 -10.51 9.48
CA VAL A 309 -26.12 -10.59 9.67
C VAL A 309 -26.49 -11.84 10.47
#